data_064dee51ab6ef09e69bf26813632694d
#
_entry.id   064dee51ab6ef09e69bf26813632694d
#
_cell.length_a   1.000
_cell.length_b   1.000
_cell.length_c   1.000
_cell.angle_alpha   90.00
_cell.angle_beta   90.00
_cell.angle_gamma   90.00
#
_symmetry.space_group_name_H-M   'P 1'
#
loop_
_entity.id
_entity.type
_entity.pdbx_description
1 polymer ?
#
loop_
_entity_poly.entity_id
_entity_poly.type
_entity_poly.pdbx_seq_one_letter_code
_entity_poly.pdbx_strand_id
1 'polypeptide(L)'
;MQFTGISGFSHNYDFVLQRNKYRPERLCQAVNNPNRSTMGNILFAWNDTKPIRKDDSQLIVILNDQKGISKGVVEGFLNYDAKVIKWSEREKEENLLLLSAS
;
A
#
# COMPACT_ATOMS: atom_id res chain seq x y z
N MET A 1 12.13 2.26 3.79
CA MET A 1 12.34 0.84 4.10
C MET A 1 12.44 0.05 2.82
N GLN A 2 13.45 -0.76 2.68
CA GLN A 2 13.76 -1.47 1.43
C GLN A 2 13.67 -2.98 1.63
N PHE A 3 13.06 -3.67 0.68
CA PHE A 3 12.98 -5.13 0.67
C PHE A 3 13.42 -5.67 -0.68
N THR A 4 14.17 -6.76 -0.66
CA THR A 4 14.53 -7.48 -1.88
C THR A 4 13.46 -8.54 -2.14
N GLY A 5 12.80 -8.47 -3.29
CA GLY A 5 11.76 -9.41 -3.67
C GLY A 5 12.31 -10.73 -4.20
N ILE A 6 11.41 -11.63 -4.56
CA ILE A 6 11.82 -12.95 -5.09
C ILE A 6 12.53 -12.84 -6.43
N SER A 7 12.29 -11.76 -7.18
CA SER A 7 12.99 -11.51 -8.45
C SER A 7 14.45 -11.08 -8.26
N GLY A 8 14.83 -10.69 -7.05
CA GLY A 8 16.13 -10.10 -6.76
C GLY A 8 16.14 -8.58 -6.84
N PHE A 9 15.10 -7.95 -7.36
CA PHE A 9 14.97 -6.50 -7.34
C PHE A 9 14.63 -6.00 -5.96
N SER A 10 15.16 -4.82 -5.61
CA SER A 10 14.85 -4.15 -4.36
C SER A 10 13.71 -3.16 -4.56
N HIS A 11 12.80 -3.10 -3.57
CA HIS A 11 11.64 -2.23 -3.59
C HIS A 11 11.60 -1.38 -2.34
N ASN A 12 11.35 -0.08 -2.50
CA ASN A 12 11.23 0.87 -1.39
C ASN A 12 9.79 1.10 -1.03
N TYR A 13 9.52 1.11 0.28
CA TYR A 13 8.23 1.52 0.83
C TYR A 13 8.46 2.73 1.73
N ASP A 14 7.54 3.68 1.72
CA ASP A 14 7.73 4.92 2.46
C ASP A 14 7.83 4.66 3.96
N PHE A 15 7.02 3.75 4.47
CA PHE A 15 7.14 3.32 5.86
C PHE A 15 6.50 1.96 6.04
N VAL A 16 6.86 1.32 7.15
CA VAL A 16 6.35 -0.01 7.51
C VAL A 16 5.84 0.06 8.94
N LEU A 17 4.59 -0.37 9.13
CA LEU A 17 4.01 -0.53 10.45
C LEU A 17 4.22 -1.96 10.88
N GLN A 18 5.02 -2.14 11.92
CA GLN A 18 5.45 -3.46 12.36
C GLN A 18 4.27 -4.30 12.86
N ARG A 19 4.37 -5.61 12.62
CA ARG A 19 3.43 -6.56 13.17
C ARG A 19 3.42 -6.49 14.69
N ASN A 20 2.23 -6.53 15.27
CA ASN A 20 2.08 -6.62 16.71
C ASN A 20 0.98 -7.62 17.07
N LYS A 21 0.62 -7.71 18.34
CA LYS A 21 -0.38 -8.67 18.83
C LYS A 21 -1.76 -8.51 18.17
N TYR A 22 -2.10 -7.29 17.75
CA TYR A 22 -3.45 -6.97 17.27
C TYR A 22 -3.52 -6.68 15.78
N ARG A 23 -2.37 -6.46 15.12
CA ARG A 23 -2.33 -5.98 13.74
C ARG A 23 -1.25 -6.71 12.95
N PRO A 24 -1.49 -6.98 11.65
CA PRO A 24 -0.44 -7.53 10.79
C PRO A 24 0.59 -6.46 10.44
N GLU A 25 1.68 -6.88 9.83
CA GLU A 25 2.63 -5.97 9.22
C GLU A 25 1.95 -5.25 8.05
N ARG A 26 2.18 -3.95 7.94
CA ARG A 26 1.61 -3.13 6.87
C ARG A 26 2.73 -2.35 6.19
N LEU A 27 2.90 -2.58 4.88
CA LEU A 27 3.84 -1.84 4.06
C LEU A 27 3.07 -0.71 3.40
N CYS A 28 3.52 0.52 3.59
CA CYS A 28 2.77 1.71 3.22
C CYS A 28 3.49 2.51 2.15
N GLN A 29 2.76 2.90 1.13
CA GLN A 29 3.28 3.66 0.00
C GLN A 29 2.40 4.87 -0.27
N ALA A 30 2.98 6.07 -0.20
CA ALA A 30 2.29 7.29 -0.60
C ALA A 30 2.47 7.49 -2.10
N VAL A 31 1.39 7.87 -2.78
CA VAL A 31 1.38 8.03 -4.24
C VAL A 31 0.94 9.44 -4.57
N ASN A 32 1.89 10.24 -5.07
CA ASN A 32 1.62 11.65 -5.37
C ASN A 32 0.83 11.82 -6.66
N ASN A 33 1.10 11.01 -7.67
CA ASN A 33 0.41 11.04 -8.96
C ASN A 33 -0.18 9.66 -9.26
N PRO A 34 -1.34 9.32 -8.66
CA PRO A 34 -1.96 8.02 -8.91
C PRO A 34 -2.46 7.93 -10.34
N ASN A 35 -1.88 7.00 -11.08
CA ASN A 35 -2.28 6.70 -12.44
C ASN A 35 -2.00 5.23 -12.73
N ARG A 36 -2.34 4.78 -13.93
CA ARG A 36 -2.17 3.37 -14.30
C ARG A 36 -0.71 2.92 -14.21
N SER A 37 0.21 3.78 -14.62
CA SER A 37 1.64 3.46 -14.61
C SER A 37 2.16 3.29 -13.19
N THR A 38 1.87 4.24 -12.30
CA THR A 38 2.30 4.16 -10.90
C THR A 38 1.63 2.99 -10.18
N MET A 39 0.36 2.72 -10.48
CA MET A 39 -0.35 1.56 -9.96
C MET A 39 0.35 0.27 -10.37
N GLY A 40 0.67 0.13 -11.65
CA GLY A 40 1.35 -1.06 -12.16
C GLY A 40 2.69 -1.29 -11.50
N ASN A 41 3.47 -0.24 -11.33
CA ASN A 41 4.79 -0.32 -10.67
C ASN A 41 4.67 -0.74 -9.21
N ILE A 42 3.71 -0.19 -8.49
CA ILE A 42 3.49 -0.51 -7.07
C ILE A 42 3.01 -1.95 -6.92
N LEU A 43 2.08 -2.38 -7.76
CA LEU A 43 1.56 -3.74 -7.70
C LEU A 43 2.61 -4.77 -8.10
N PHE A 44 3.47 -4.46 -9.07
CA PHE A 44 4.61 -5.32 -9.38
C PHE A 44 5.52 -5.47 -8.15
N ALA A 45 5.87 -4.34 -7.53
CA ALA A 45 6.73 -4.35 -6.34
C ALA A 45 6.10 -5.17 -5.22
N TRP A 46 4.80 -5.01 -4.99
CA TRP A 46 4.07 -5.74 -3.96
C TRP A 46 4.03 -7.24 -4.24
N ASN A 47 3.69 -7.62 -5.47
CA ASN A 47 3.65 -9.03 -5.85
C ASN A 47 5.02 -9.70 -5.73
N ASP A 48 6.08 -8.93 -5.91
CA ASP A 48 7.46 -9.42 -5.76
C ASP A 48 7.91 -9.47 -4.29
N THR A 49 7.38 -8.59 -3.45
CA THR A 49 7.74 -8.50 -2.02
C THR A 49 6.90 -9.43 -1.14
N LYS A 50 5.61 -9.55 -1.44
CA LYS A 50 4.65 -10.28 -0.61
C LYS A 50 5.09 -11.70 -0.26
N PRO A 51 5.63 -12.50 -1.22
CA PRO A 51 6.01 -13.88 -0.91
C PRO A 51 7.11 -14.02 0.14
N ILE A 52 7.93 -13.00 0.34
CA ILE A 52 9.02 -13.03 1.33
C ILE A 52 8.59 -12.48 2.68
N ARG A 53 7.35 -11.98 2.79
CA ARG A 53 6.81 -11.46 4.05
C ARG A 53 5.83 -12.47 4.65
N LYS A 54 5.25 -12.13 5.82
CA LYS A 54 4.24 -12.96 6.45
C LYS A 54 2.98 -13.02 5.58
N ASP A 55 2.26 -14.12 5.62
CA ASP A 55 1.09 -14.34 4.78
C ASP A 55 0.00 -13.27 4.96
N ASP A 56 -0.10 -12.70 6.16
CA ASP A 56 -1.10 -11.68 6.46
C ASP A 56 -0.59 -10.24 6.31
N SER A 57 0.64 -10.05 5.82
CA SER A 57 1.16 -8.71 5.54
C SER A 57 0.28 -8.00 4.53
N GLN A 58 0.08 -6.70 4.73
CA GLN A 58 -0.82 -5.89 3.91
C GLN A 58 -0.07 -4.77 3.21
N LEU A 59 -0.52 -4.42 2.02
CA LEU A 59 -0.11 -3.21 1.33
C LEU A 59 -1.16 -2.14 1.57
N ILE A 60 -0.72 -0.96 1.99
CA ILE A 60 -1.58 0.22 2.11
C ILE A 60 -1.04 1.28 1.19
N VAL A 61 -1.88 1.77 0.28
CA VAL A 61 -1.52 2.89 -0.59
C VAL A 61 -2.31 4.12 -0.17
N ILE A 62 -1.61 5.24 -0.05
CA ILE A 62 -2.21 6.53 0.30
C ILE A 62 -2.13 7.39 -0.95
N LEU A 63 -3.27 7.61 -1.58
CA LEU A 63 -3.34 8.25 -2.89
C LEU A 63 -3.67 9.74 -2.76
N ASN A 64 -2.84 10.58 -3.41
CA ASN A 64 -3.15 11.98 -3.52
C ASN A 64 -4.31 12.16 -4.49
N ASP A 65 -5.47 12.54 -3.97
CA ASP A 65 -6.70 12.70 -4.75
C ASP A 65 -7.03 14.16 -5.05
N GLN A 66 -6.06 15.07 -4.88
CA GLN A 66 -6.25 16.50 -5.06
C GLN A 66 -6.71 16.85 -6.47
N LYS A 67 -6.20 16.13 -7.47
CA LYS A 67 -6.57 16.30 -8.89
C LYS A 67 -7.59 15.25 -9.36
N GLY A 68 -8.18 14.52 -8.44
CA GLY A 68 -9.05 13.40 -8.76
C GLY A 68 -8.25 12.14 -9.04
N ILE A 69 -8.90 10.99 -8.90
CA ILE A 69 -8.30 9.68 -9.18
C ILE A 69 -9.32 8.90 -10.01
N SER A 70 -8.86 8.26 -11.09
CA SER A 70 -9.74 7.45 -11.88
C SER A 70 -10.25 6.25 -11.06
N LYS A 71 -11.49 5.89 -11.30
CA LYS A 71 -12.13 4.73 -10.66
C LYS A 71 -11.33 3.45 -10.93
N GLY A 72 -10.79 3.31 -12.14
CA GLY A 72 -10.02 2.14 -12.53
C GLY A 72 -8.74 1.97 -11.72
N VAL A 73 -8.09 3.06 -11.33
CA VAL A 73 -6.88 2.99 -10.48
C VAL A 73 -7.25 2.50 -9.08
N VAL A 74 -8.31 3.06 -8.49
CA VAL A 74 -8.76 2.63 -7.16
C VAL A 74 -9.17 1.16 -7.19
N GLU A 75 -9.97 0.76 -8.16
CA GLU A 75 -10.43 -0.63 -8.29
C GLU A 75 -9.26 -1.58 -8.55
N GLY A 76 -8.27 -1.15 -9.33
CA GLY A 76 -7.09 -1.95 -9.60
C GLY A 76 -6.34 -2.29 -8.32
N PHE A 77 -6.11 -1.32 -7.45
CA PHE A 77 -5.49 -1.58 -6.17
C PHE A 77 -6.32 -2.53 -5.30
N LEU A 78 -7.62 -2.26 -5.20
CA LEU A 78 -8.51 -3.09 -4.38
C LEU A 78 -8.59 -4.53 -4.88
N ASN A 79 -8.59 -4.74 -6.20
CA ASN A 79 -8.66 -6.07 -6.79
C ASN A 79 -7.40 -6.90 -6.54
N TYR A 80 -6.28 -6.25 -6.27
CA TYR A 80 -5.03 -6.92 -5.90
C TYR A 80 -4.75 -6.85 -4.39
N ASP A 81 -5.82 -6.75 -3.60
CA ASP A 81 -5.79 -6.81 -2.13
C ASP A 81 -5.03 -5.69 -1.44
N ALA A 82 -4.78 -4.59 -2.13
CA ALA A 82 -4.23 -3.41 -1.48
C ALA A 82 -5.33 -2.67 -0.73
N LYS A 83 -4.99 -2.06 0.39
CA LYS A 83 -5.88 -1.15 1.10
C LYS A 83 -5.63 0.24 0.56
N VAL A 84 -6.70 0.98 0.28
CA VAL A 84 -6.60 2.30 -0.34
C VAL A 84 -7.08 3.37 0.63
N ILE A 85 -6.25 4.38 0.85
CA ILE A 85 -6.62 5.57 1.62
C ILE A 85 -6.46 6.76 0.67
N LYS A 86 -7.53 7.50 0.44
CA LYS A 86 -7.44 8.78 -0.27
C LYS A 86 -6.93 9.83 0.70
N TRP A 87 -5.98 10.65 0.28
CA TRP A 87 -5.37 11.65 1.16
C TRP A 87 -6.42 12.57 1.80
N SER A 88 -7.44 12.99 1.04
CA SER A 88 -8.52 13.83 1.56
C SER A 88 -9.36 13.16 2.64
N GLU A 89 -9.30 11.81 2.72
CA GLU A 89 -10.09 11.01 3.66
C GLU A 89 -9.23 10.38 4.75
N ARG A 90 -7.99 10.83 4.90
CA ARG A 90 -7.03 10.19 5.82
C ARG A 90 -7.45 10.23 7.28
N GLU A 91 -8.31 11.16 7.66
CA GLU A 91 -8.77 11.30 9.04
C GLU A 91 -10.07 10.54 9.33
N LYS A 92 -10.66 9.88 8.35
CA LYS A 92 -11.81 9.01 8.60
C LYS A 92 -11.41 7.88 9.53
N GLU A 93 -12.30 7.48 10.42
CA GLU A 93 -12.02 6.47 11.44
C GLU A 93 -11.49 5.17 10.84
N GLU A 94 -12.13 4.66 9.79
CA GLU A 94 -11.68 3.43 9.15
C GLU A 94 -10.25 3.53 8.61
N ASN A 95 -9.84 4.70 8.12
CA ASN A 95 -8.49 4.92 7.61
C ASN A 95 -7.47 5.07 8.73
N LEU A 96 -7.85 5.74 9.81
CA LEU A 96 -7.01 5.83 11.00
C LEU A 96 -6.75 4.46 11.60
N LEU A 97 -7.75 3.59 11.60
CA LEU A 97 -7.60 2.23 12.10
C LEU A 97 -6.63 1.42 11.27
N LEU A 98 -6.63 1.59 9.93
CA LEU A 98 -5.68 0.89 9.06
C LEU A 98 -4.23 1.24 9.39
N LEU A 99 -3.99 2.46 9.84
CA LEU A 99 -2.65 2.96 10.17
C LEU A 99 -2.34 2.88 11.67
N SER A 100 -3.24 2.35 12.46
CA SER A 100 -3.07 2.28 13.91
C SER A 100 -1.94 1.32 14.28
N ALA A 101 -1.13 1.72 15.27
CA ALA A 101 -0.07 0.89 15.82
C ALA A 101 -0.58 -0.11 16.88
N SER A 102 -1.82 0.04 17.29
CA SER A 102 -2.38 -0.81 18.35
C SER A 102 -3.65 -1.54 17.95
#